data_eafcf27e21d51629aecc91f28b111403
#
_entry.id   eafcf27e21d51629aecc91f28b111403
#
_cell.length_a   1.000
_cell.length_b   1.000
_cell.length_c   1.000
_cell.angle_alpha   90.00
_cell.angle_beta   90.00
_cell.angle_gamma   90.00
#
_symmetry.space_group_name_H-M   'P 1'
#
loop_
_entity.id
_entity.type
_entity.pdbx_description
1 polymer ?
#
loop_
_entity_poly.entity_id
_entity_poly.type
_entity_poly.pdbx_seq_one_letter_code
_entity_poly.pdbx_strand_id
1 'polypeptide(L)'
;MRYRALVALLLAMCVGFLTACSEEPISLLSDETYTYDQIRNTGLANSCPQLPETARGSFDLDSETGYILTDLCLEPTSYFVKEESTNKREEAKFIGAKALTRYTSSLDQVTGDLTLDSNGVLTFEEQYGIDFQAITVQLPGGEQVPMLFTIKKLVATTAEGQTGISTSTDLTGDYIVPSYRGASFLDPKARGQATGYDNAVALPAAADDEEIMRENVKETPVLDGNISLQVSKVKSETGEIAGIFEAIQASDTDLGSKEPVDVKIRGLFYGRVEPKA
;
A
#
# COMPACT_ATOMS: atom_id res chain seq x y z
N MET A 1 30.65 -42.04 -35.94
CA MET A 1 30.80 -40.56 -36.12
C MET A 1 29.47 -39.79 -36.13
N ARG A 2 28.34 -40.35 -36.52
CA ARG A 2 27.05 -39.65 -36.63
C ARG A 2 26.40 -39.28 -35.28
N TYR A 3 26.60 -40.07 -34.23
CA TYR A 3 26.05 -39.77 -32.89
C TYR A 3 26.71 -38.57 -32.20
N ARG A 4 28.00 -38.33 -32.43
CA ARG A 4 28.70 -37.16 -31.84
C ARG A 4 28.22 -35.84 -32.43
N ALA A 5 27.84 -35.83 -33.70
CA ALA A 5 27.29 -34.62 -34.35
C ALA A 5 25.87 -34.34 -33.87
N LEU A 6 25.04 -35.36 -33.62
CA LEU A 6 23.69 -35.19 -33.06
C LEU A 6 23.69 -34.67 -31.62
N VAL A 7 24.61 -35.17 -30.79
CA VAL A 7 24.74 -34.67 -29.39
C VAL A 7 25.25 -33.23 -29.35
N ALA A 8 26.18 -32.86 -30.24
CA ALA A 8 26.65 -31.47 -30.33
C ALA A 8 25.55 -30.52 -30.81
N LEU A 9 24.68 -30.95 -31.73
CA LEU A 9 23.55 -30.15 -32.21
C LEU A 9 22.47 -29.96 -31.13
N LEU A 10 22.20 -30.99 -30.34
CA LEU A 10 21.28 -30.94 -29.21
C LEU A 10 21.80 -30.01 -28.07
N LEU A 11 23.11 -30.08 -27.76
CA LEU A 11 23.75 -29.21 -26.80
C LEU A 11 23.74 -27.74 -27.25
N ALA A 12 23.99 -27.46 -28.53
CA ALA A 12 23.92 -26.11 -29.09
C ALA A 12 22.48 -25.53 -29.04
N MET A 13 21.46 -26.39 -29.25
CA MET A 13 20.06 -25.99 -29.13
C MET A 13 19.66 -25.68 -27.69
N CYS A 14 20.15 -26.45 -26.70
CA CYS A 14 19.88 -26.19 -25.29
C CYS A 14 20.53 -24.89 -24.78
N VAL A 15 21.72 -24.53 -25.28
CA VAL A 15 22.38 -23.26 -24.89
C VAL A 15 21.66 -22.06 -25.49
N GLY A 16 21.03 -22.18 -26.66
CA GLY A 16 20.25 -21.11 -27.29
C GLY A 16 18.96 -20.76 -26.54
N PHE A 17 18.41 -21.68 -25.74
CA PHE A 17 17.21 -21.39 -24.91
C PHE A 17 17.51 -20.77 -23.56
N LEU A 18 18.76 -20.68 -23.11
CA LEU A 18 19.14 -20.13 -21.82
C LEU A 18 19.41 -18.60 -21.87
N THR A 19 19.40 -17.98 -23.04
CA THR A 19 19.65 -16.54 -23.20
C THR A 19 18.37 -15.69 -23.32
N ALA A 20 17.19 -16.28 -23.13
CA ALA A 20 15.91 -15.61 -23.37
C ALA A 20 15.18 -15.18 -22.08
N CYS A 21 15.87 -14.76 -21.04
CA CYS A 21 15.25 -14.10 -19.88
C CYS A 21 16.28 -13.26 -19.13
N SER A 22 16.75 -12.19 -19.74
CA SER A 22 17.23 -11.03 -19.02
C SER A 22 16.46 -9.81 -19.54
N GLU A 23 15.20 -9.72 -19.15
CA GLU A 23 14.53 -8.42 -19.17
C GLU A 23 15.20 -7.60 -18.07
N GLU A 24 15.94 -6.58 -18.47
CA GLU A 24 16.41 -5.55 -17.52
C GLU A 24 15.17 -4.95 -16.85
N PRO A 25 15.21 -4.71 -15.51
CA PRO A 25 14.09 -4.05 -14.85
C PRO A 25 13.90 -2.68 -15.49
N ILE A 26 12.72 -2.45 -16.07
CA ILE A 26 12.35 -1.19 -16.70
C ILE A 26 12.38 -0.12 -15.61
N SER A 27 13.34 0.81 -15.70
CA SER A 27 13.44 1.93 -14.80
C SER A 27 12.34 2.94 -15.15
N LEU A 28 11.41 3.20 -14.24
CA LEU A 28 10.37 4.24 -14.37
C LEU A 28 10.95 5.67 -14.38
N LEU A 29 12.26 5.83 -14.17
CA LEU A 29 12.96 7.11 -14.21
C LEU A 29 13.41 7.53 -15.63
N SER A 30 13.08 6.74 -16.66
CA SER A 30 13.30 7.18 -18.05
C SER A 30 12.16 8.08 -18.49
N ASP A 31 12.46 9.21 -19.16
CA ASP A 31 11.49 10.12 -19.80
C ASP A 31 10.68 9.46 -20.95
N GLU A 32 10.63 8.15 -20.99
CA GLU A 32 9.90 7.37 -21.99
C GLU A 32 8.41 7.31 -21.62
N THR A 33 7.58 7.83 -22.50
CA THR A 33 6.13 7.70 -22.39
C THR A 33 5.70 6.31 -22.85
N TYR A 34 5.27 5.50 -21.90
CA TYR A 34 4.75 4.17 -22.18
C TYR A 34 3.30 4.23 -22.71
N THR A 35 3.00 3.40 -23.69
CA THR A 35 1.61 3.20 -24.13
C THR A 35 0.88 2.24 -23.20
N TYR A 36 -0.47 2.29 -23.18
CA TYR A 36 -1.30 1.38 -22.39
C TYR A 36 -0.97 -0.11 -22.64
N ASP A 37 -0.72 -0.49 -23.90
CA ASP A 37 -0.41 -1.87 -24.27
C ASP A 37 0.96 -2.33 -23.74
N GLN A 38 1.91 -1.43 -23.56
CA GLN A 38 3.21 -1.71 -22.97
C GLN A 38 3.14 -1.87 -21.45
N ILE A 39 2.20 -1.21 -20.78
CA ILE A 39 2.02 -1.25 -19.33
C ILE A 39 1.09 -2.40 -18.92
N ARG A 40 0.13 -2.73 -19.76
CA ARG A 40 -0.91 -3.71 -19.45
C ARG A 40 -0.31 -5.08 -19.09
N ASN A 41 -0.69 -5.62 -17.93
CA ASN A 41 -0.27 -6.91 -17.37
C ASN A 41 1.23 -7.02 -17.02
N THR A 42 1.99 -5.94 -17.04
CA THR A 42 3.40 -5.93 -16.63
C THR A 42 3.60 -5.73 -15.13
N GLY A 43 2.58 -5.22 -14.43
CA GLY A 43 2.69 -4.78 -13.03
C GLY A 43 3.26 -3.37 -12.86
N LEU A 44 3.74 -2.73 -13.93
CA LEU A 44 4.34 -1.39 -13.87
C LEU A 44 3.41 -0.33 -13.27
N ALA A 45 2.10 -0.44 -13.48
CA ALA A 45 1.11 0.47 -12.91
C ALA A 45 1.01 0.37 -11.37
N ASN A 46 1.64 -0.62 -10.75
CA ASN A 46 1.65 -0.81 -9.31
C ASN A 46 3.01 -0.51 -8.67
N SER A 47 4.01 -0.18 -9.48
CA SER A 47 5.37 0.03 -9.00
C SER A 47 5.61 1.51 -8.73
N CYS A 48 6.10 1.82 -7.53
CA CYS A 48 6.58 3.15 -7.20
C CYS A 48 7.93 3.45 -7.87
N PRO A 49 8.25 4.73 -8.14
CA PRO A 49 9.58 5.13 -8.58
C PRO A 49 10.67 4.61 -7.65
N GLN A 50 11.82 4.24 -8.23
CA GLN A 50 12.95 3.70 -7.47
C GLN A 50 14.12 4.65 -7.49
N LEU A 51 14.66 4.99 -6.32
CA LEU A 51 15.90 5.74 -6.21
C LEU A 51 17.12 4.81 -6.27
N PRO A 52 18.24 5.27 -6.87
CA PRO A 52 19.47 4.47 -6.92
C PRO A 52 20.01 4.18 -5.51
N GLU A 53 20.77 3.11 -5.36
CA GLU A 53 21.38 2.71 -4.08
C GLU A 53 22.37 3.73 -3.51
N THR A 54 22.87 4.62 -4.36
CA THR A 54 23.78 5.71 -4.00
C THR A 54 23.07 6.93 -3.39
N ALA A 55 21.73 7.00 -3.44
CA ALA A 55 20.95 8.11 -2.90
C ALA A 55 20.92 8.04 -1.36
N ARG A 56 21.99 8.45 -0.71
CA ARG A 56 22.17 8.48 0.75
C ARG A 56 22.43 9.90 1.26
N GLY A 57 21.78 10.87 0.67
CA GLY A 57 21.86 12.25 1.09
C GLY A 57 21.05 12.55 2.34
N SER A 58 20.98 13.81 2.65
CA SER A 58 20.04 14.42 3.60
C SER A 58 19.76 15.83 3.12
N PHE A 59 18.67 16.40 3.53
CA PHE A 59 18.40 17.81 3.34
C PHE A 59 17.75 18.40 4.58
N ASP A 60 18.19 19.62 4.92
CA ASP A 60 17.68 20.32 6.08
C ASP A 60 16.33 20.96 5.73
N LEU A 61 15.45 20.99 6.70
CA LEU A 61 14.17 21.67 6.65
C LEU A 61 14.22 22.89 7.56
N ASP A 62 13.66 23.99 7.09
CA ASP A 62 13.51 25.20 7.89
C ASP A 62 12.12 25.17 8.58
N SER A 63 12.10 25.32 9.89
CA SER A 63 10.85 25.32 10.68
C SER A 63 9.94 26.53 10.37
N GLU A 64 10.47 27.59 9.75
CA GLU A 64 9.67 28.77 9.32
C GLU A 64 9.08 28.56 7.92
N THR A 65 9.59 27.59 7.15
CA THR A 65 9.14 27.27 5.82
C THR A 65 8.17 26.10 5.85
N GLY A 66 6.99 26.26 5.29
CA GLY A 66 6.07 25.13 5.05
C GLY A 66 6.58 24.27 3.89
N TYR A 67 6.40 22.97 3.99
CA TYR A 67 6.71 22.02 2.93
C TYR A 67 5.49 21.20 2.56
N ILE A 68 5.53 20.57 1.41
CA ILE A 68 4.58 19.55 0.97
C ILE A 68 5.36 18.28 0.60
N LEU A 69 4.80 17.14 0.94
CA LEU A 69 5.20 15.85 0.39
C LEU A 69 4.25 15.54 -0.77
N THR A 70 4.78 15.47 -1.98
CA THR A 70 4.03 15.18 -3.21
C THR A 70 4.43 13.83 -3.79
N ASP A 71 3.64 13.32 -4.72
CA ASP A 71 3.90 12.05 -5.41
C ASP A 71 4.17 10.88 -4.46
N LEU A 72 3.58 10.92 -3.24
CA LEU A 72 3.74 9.82 -2.30
C LEU A 72 3.06 8.58 -2.87
N CYS A 73 3.88 7.57 -3.12
CA CYS A 73 3.49 6.27 -3.62
C CYS A 73 3.84 5.20 -2.58
N LEU A 74 2.89 4.30 -2.28
CA LEU A 74 3.11 3.15 -1.42
C LEU A 74 2.82 1.87 -2.22
N GLU A 75 3.85 1.04 -2.41
CA GLU A 75 3.80 -0.23 -3.14
C GLU A 75 3.83 -1.40 -2.16
N PRO A 76 2.69 -2.06 -1.86
CA PRO A 76 2.68 -3.27 -1.05
C PRO A 76 3.41 -4.42 -1.73
N THR A 77 4.32 -5.06 -1.00
CA THR A 77 5.08 -6.22 -1.47
C THR A 77 4.73 -7.52 -0.74
N SER A 78 4.21 -7.42 0.48
CA SER A 78 3.84 -8.58 1.29
C SER A 78 2.70 -8.28 2.25
N TYR A 79 1.90 -9.31 2.50
CA TYR A 79 0.70 -9.22 3.33
C TYR A 79 0.70 -10.35 4.35
N PHE A 80 0.23 -10.05 5.56
CA PHE A 80 0.11 -11.01 6.64
C PHE A 80 -1.21 -10.75 7.35
N VAL A 81 -1.96 -11.80 7.60
CA VAL A 81 -3.23 -11.74 8.33
C VAL A 81 -3.00 -12.30 9.73
N LYS A 82 -3.54 -11.64 10.73
CA LYS A 82 -3.48 -12.09 12.11
C LYS A 82 -4.52 -13.19 12.31
N GLU A 83 -4.04 -14.38 12.63
CA GLU A 83 -4.89 -15.48 13.06
C GLU A 83 -4.93 -15.56 14.58
N GLU A 84 -6.15 -15.63 15.13
CA GLU A 84 -6.31 -15.91 16.53
C GLU A 84 -5.94 -17.37 16.80
N SER A 85 -5.13 -17.59 17.85
CA SER A 85 -4.80 -18.93 18.27
C SER A 85 -6.05 -19.60 18.86
N THR A 86 -6.38 -20.80 18.38
CA THR A 86 -7.39 -21.66 19.02
C THR A 86 -6.99 -22.07 20.42
N ASN A 87 -5.74 -21.94 20.78
CA ASN A 87 -5.20 -22.21 22.11
C ASN A 87 -4.98 -20.89 22.85
N LYS A 88 -5.75 -20.63 23.90
CA LYS A 88 -5.66 -19.41 24.73
C LYS A 88 -4.28 -19.14 25.36
N ARG A 89 -3.33 -20.07 25.25
CA ARG A 89 -1.95 -19.92 25.76
C ARG A 89 -0.96 -19.53 24.68
N GLU A 90 -1.36 -19.51 23.42
CA GLU A 90 -0.50 -19.08 22.31
C GLU A 90 -0.92 -17.68 21.87
N GLU A 91 0.07 -16.83 21.61
CA GLU A 91 -0.17 -15.50 21.06
C GLU A 91 -0.67 -15.61 19.61
N ALA A 92 -1.53 -14.67 19.21
CA ALA A 92 -1.96 -14.52 17.83
C ALA A 92 -0.76 -14.30 16.91
N LYS A 93 -0.74 -14.95 15.74
CA LYS A 93 0.37 -14.90 14.79
C LYS A 93 -0.08 -14.28 13.48
N PHE A 94 0.83 -13.53 12.86
CA PHE A 94 0.65 -13.04 11.50
C PHE A 94 1.08 -14.10 10.50
N ILE A 95 0.12 -14.60 9.69
CA ILE A 95 0.33 -15.62 8.66
C ILE A 95 0.44 -14.95 7.30
N GLY A 96 1.47 -15.30 6.54
CA GLY A 96 1.68 -14.77 5.18
C GLY A 96 0.52 -15.10 4.26
N ALA A 97 0.03 -14.10 3.54
CA ALA A 97 -1.08 -14.20 2.62
C ALA A 97 -0.69 -13.72 1.22
N LYS A 98 -1.35 -14.27 0.19
CA LYS A 98 -1.09 -13.94 -1.21
C LYS A 98 -2.15 -12.97 -1.73
N ALA A 99 -1.73 -11.86 -2.34
CA ALA A 99 -2.66 -10.97 -3.03
C ALA A 99 -3.32 -11.66 -4.22
N LEU A 100 -4.64 -11.56 -4.30
CA LEU A 100 -5.46 -11.99 -5.44
C LEU A 100 -5.71 -10.86 -6.43
N THR A 101 -5.63 -9.62 -5.97
CA THR A 101 -5.78 -8.41 -6.80
C THR A 101 -4.61 -8.33 -7.79
N ARG A 102 -4.93 -8.19 -9.09
CA ARG A 102 -3.93 -8.29 -10.17
C ARG A 102 -3.57 -6.95 -10.79
N TYR A 103 -4.39 -5.91 -10.63
CA TYR A 103 -4.29 -4.70 -11.44
C TYR A 103 -3.74 -3.50 -10.65
N THR A 104 -4.35 -3.16 -9.54
CA THR A 104 -3.96 -2.00 -8.73
C THR A 104 -3.89 -2.37 -7.27
N SER A 105 -2.76 -2.17 -6.64
CA SER A 105 -2.53 -2.41 -5.22
C SER A 105 -1.77 -1.28 -4.52
N SER A 106 -1.19 -0.36 -5.29
CA SER A 106 -0.40 0.75 -4.77
C SER A 106 -1.27 1.99 -4.55
N LEU A 107 -0.98 2.74 -3.49
CA LEU A 107 -1.42 4.12 -3.36
C LEU A 107 -0.48 5.00 -4.17
N ASP A 108 -0.98 6.06 -4.78
CA ASP A 108 -0.19 6.89 -5.68
C ASP A 108 -0.68 8.33 -5.71
N GLN A 109 0.21 9.25 -6.10
CA GLN A 109 -0.10 10.69 -6.19
C GLN A 109 -0.67 11.26 -4.88
N VAL A 110 -0.35 10.65 -3.75
CA VAL A 110 -0.79 11.18 -2.46
C VAL A 110 0.04 12.40 -2.12
N THR A 111 -0.64 13.43 -1.65
CA THR A 111 -0.04 14.72 -1.29
C THR A 111 -0.49 15.10 0.11
N GLY A 112 0.41 15.69 0.88
CA GLY A 112 0.11 16.19 2.21
C GLY A 112 1.07 17.27 2.67
N ASP A 113 0.68 17.95 3.72
CA ASP A 113 1.48 18.97 4.36
C ASP A 113 2.60 18.33 5.20
N LEU A 114 3.79 18.93 5.13
CA LEU A 114 4.95 18.50 5.88
C LEU A 114 5.48 19.69 6.69
N THR A 115 5.50 19.56 8.00
CA THR A 115 5.90 20.65 8.91
C THR A 115 6.94 20.18 9.89
N LEU A 116 7.91 21.04 10.19
CA LEU A 116 8.91 20.82 11.22
C LEU A 116 8.65 21.82 12.36
N ASP A 117 8.42 21.33 13.58
CA ASP A 117 8.19 22.19 14.72
C ASP A 117 9.52 22.64 15.39
N SER A 118 9.41 23.52 16.38
CA SER A 118 10.56 24.06 17.14
C SER A 118 11.29 23.02 18.00
N ASN A 119 10.69 21.87 18.26
CA ASN A 119 11.29 20.75 18.99
C ASN A 119 11.97 19.75 18.04
N GLY A 120 11.88 19.99 16.74
CA GLY A 120 12.40 19.09 15.72
C GLY A 120 11.51 17.88 15.50
N VAL A 121 10.20 17.99 15.69
CA VAL A 121 9.24 16.96 15.29
C VAL A 121 8.79 17.27 13.86
N LEU A 122 9.07 16.35 12.95
CA LEU A 122 8.57 16.41 11.59
C LEU A 122 7.20 15.73 11.55
N THR A 123 6.19 16.43 11.04
CA THR A 123 4.81 15.94 10.91
C THR A 123 4.39 15.94 9.45
N PHE A 124 3.91 14.81 8.98
CA PHE A 124 3.22 14.67 7.69
C PHE A 124 1.72 14.51 7.94
N GLU A 125 0.91 15.31 7.25
CA GLU A 125 -0.54 15.26 7.30
C GLU A 125 -1.09 15.06 5.87
N GLU A 126 -1.68 13.89 5.62
CA GLU A 126 -2.26 13.53 4.32
C GLU A 126 -3.46 14.43 4.01
N GLN A 127 -3.53 14.94 2.77
CA GLN A 127 -4.57 15.83 2.30
C GLN A 127 -5.43 15.22 1.20
N TYR A 128 -4.82 14.71 0.14
CA TYR A 128 -5.51 14.13 -1.01
C TYR A 128 -4.59 13.26 -1.86
N GLY A 129 -5.21 12.44 -2.72
CA GLY A 129 -4.51 11.58 -3.67
C GLY A 129 -5.30 10.32 -4.00
N ILE A 130 -4.64 9.35 -4.61
CA ILE A 130 -5.15 7.98 -4.74
C ILE A 130 -4.76 7.23 -3.45
N ASP A 131 -5.44 7.58 -2.37
CA ASP A 131 -5.13 7.21 -0.99
C ASP A 131 -5.81 5.93 -0.52
N PHE A 132 -6.45 5.18 -1.43
CA PHE A 132 -7.04 3.88 -1.13
C PHE A 132 -7.01 2.91 -2.30
N GLN A 133 -6.90 1.61 -2.01
CA GLN A 133 -7.00 0.51 -2.96
C GLN A 133 -7.74 -0.69 -2.35
N ALA A 134 -8.68 -1.23 -3.12
CA ALA A 134 -9.39 -2.44 -2.74
C ALA A 134 -8.53 -3.67 -3.02
N ILE A 135 -8.13 -4.38 -1.98
CA ILE A 135 -7.26 -5.56 -2.06
C ILE A 135 -7.96 -6.76 -1.43
N THR A 136 -7.80 -7.91 -2.05
CA THR A 136 -8.17 -9.20 -1.42
C THR A 136 -6.91 -10.06 -1.34
N VAL A 137 -6.65 -10.59 -0.15
CA VAL A 137 -5.56 -11.54 0.07
C VAL A 137 -6.13 -12.93 0.40
N GLN A 138 -5.35 -13.96 0.13
CA GLN A 138 -5.71 -15.34 0.40
C GLN A 138 -4.69 -15.98 1.34
N LEU A 139 -5.18 -16.56 2.41
CA LEU A 139 -4.41 -17.39 3.33
C LEU A 139 -4.07 -18.75 2.71
N PRO A 140 -3.03 -19.45 3.20
CA PRO A 140 -2.68 -20.80 2.72
C PRO A 140 -3.82 -21.81 2.76
N GLY A 141 -4.77 -21.65 3.70
CA GLY A 141 -5.98 -22.47 3.81
C GLY A 141 -7.06 -22.18 2.76
N GLY A 142 -6.87 -21.18 1.91
CA GLY A 142 -7.83 -20.77 0.88
C GLY A 142 -8.81 -19.69 1.32
N GLU A 143 -8.83 -19.32 2.58
CA GLU A 143 -9.65 -18.23 3.10
C GLU A 143 -9.24 -16.90 2.45
N GLN A 144 -10.24 -16.09 2.10
CA GLN A 144 -10.03 -14.78 1.47
C GLN A 144 -10.38 -13.66 2.46
N VAL A 145 -9.45 -12.71 2.58
CA VAL A 145 -9.58 -11.56 3.45
C VAL A 145 -9.56 -10.30 2.57
N PRO A 146 -10.73 -9.68 2.32
CA PRO A 146 -10.81 -8.39 1.65
C PRO A 146 -10.43 -7.27 2.61
N MET A 147 -9.81 -6.22 2.07
CA MET A 147 -9.48 -5.00 2.82
C MET A 147 -9.44 -3.79 1.91
N LEU A 148 -9.62 -2.62 2.48
CA LEU A 148 -9.33 -1.35 1.84
C LEU A 148 -7.96 -0.87 2.32
N PHE A 149 -6.91 -1.12 1.54
CA PHE A 149 -5.60 -0.54 1.84
C PHE A 149 -5.67 0.97 1.67
N THR A 150 -5.33 1.72 2.71
CA THR A 150 -5.47 3.19 2.72
C THR A 150 -4.47 3.83 3.67
N ILE A 151 -4.29 5.13 3.52
CA ILE A 151 -3.62 6.01 4.49
C ILE A 151 -4.46 7.28 4.72
N LYS A 152 -5.76 7.17 4.58
CA LYS A 152 -6.68 8.31 4.63
C LYS A 152 -6.63 9.02 5.98
N LYS A 153 -6.46 10.35 5.94
CA LYS A 153 -6.25 11.21 7.11
C LYS A 153 -5.04 10.80 7.95
N LEU A 154 -4.00 10.27 7.33
CA LEU A 154 -2.76 9.94 8.03
C LEU A 154 -2.15 11.20 8.63
N VAL A 155 -1.84 11.12 9.92
CA VAL A 155 -0.96 12.06 10.61
C VAL A 155 0.22 11.26 11.15
N ALA A 156 1.38 11.42 10.52
CA ALA A 156 2.59 10.69 10.90
C ALA A 156 3.67 11.65 11.39
N THR A 157 4.32 11.28 12.48
CA THR A 157 5.32 12.12 13.15
C THR A 157 6.63 11.36 13.38
N THR A 158 7.73 12.11 13.45
CA THR A 158 9.03 11.58 13.89
C THR A 158 9.21 11.74 15.40
N ALA A 159 10.27 11.13 15.93
CA ALA A 159 10.81 11.55 17.23
C ALA A 159 11.37 12.98 17.16
N GLU A 160 11.49 13.62 18.33
CA GLU A 160 12.07 14.97 18.49
C GLU A 160 13.52 15.04 18.02
N GLY A 161 13.99 16.26 17.68
CA GLY A 161 15.40 16.53 17.38
C GLY A 161 15.78 16.36 15.90
N GLN A 162 14.79 16.25 15.00
CA GLN A 162 15.08 16.29 13.56
C GLN A 162 15.42 17.72 13.14
N THR A 163 16.36 17.85 12.23
CA THR A 163 16.69 19.11 11.54
C THR A 163 16.34 19.05 10.04
N GLY A 164 15.85 17.89 9.60
CA GLY A 164 15.53 17.62 8.20
C GLY A 164 15.24 16.15 7.96
N ILE A 165 15.34 15.73 6.71
CA ILE A 165 15.12 14.36 6.30
C ILE A 165 16.45 13.69 5.95
N SER A 166 16.64 12.49 6.48
CA SER A 166 17.81 11.65 6.26
C SER A 166 17.42 10.18 6.15
N THR A 167 18.37 9.31 5.87
CA THR A 167 18.16 7.86 5.81
C THR A 167 17.85 7.20 7.16
N SER A 168 17.77 7.96 8.23
CA SER A 168 17.35 7.51 9.57
C SER A 168 16.00 8.12 10.01
N THR A 169 15.35 8.87 9.14
CA THR A 169 14.03 9.44 9.42
C THR A 169 12.97 8.33 9.39
N ASP A 170 12.20 8.24 10.46
CA ASP A 170 11.08 7.32 10.61
C ASP A 170 9.84 8.10 11.04
N LEU A 171 8.81 8.07 10.20
CA LEU A 171 7.52 8.71 10.42
C LEU A 171 6.52 7.64 10.83
N THR A 172 5.94 7.77 12.00
CA THR A 172 4.93 6.83 12.52
C THR A 172 3.63 7.57 12.79
N GLY A 173 2.51 6.99 12.40
CA GLY A 173 1.22 7.63 12.59
C GLY A 173 0.01 6.76 12.38
N ASP A 174 -1.14 7.32 12.75
CA ASP A 174 -2.43 6.68 12.65
C ASP A 174 -3.23 7.26 11.49
N TYR A 175 -4.10 6.44 10.93
CA TYR A 175 -5.00 6.79 9.85
C TYR A 175 -6.35 6.08 10.00
N ILE A 176 -7.37 6.56 9.29
CA ILE A 176 -8.68 5.90 9.30
C ILE A 176 -8.81 4.90 8.15
N VAL A 177 -9.52 3.80 8.42
CA VAL A 177 -9.85 2.76 7.44
C VAL A 177 -11.38 2.77 7.25
N PRO A 178 -11.90 3.48 6.23
CA PRO A 178 -13.31 3.46 5.91
C PRO A 178 -13.75 2.08 5.45
N SER A 179 -15.06 1.79 5.54
CA SER A 179 -15.59 0.52 5.07
C SER A 179 -15.30 0.29 3.60
N TYR A 180 -14.79 -0.88 3.26
CA TYR A 180 -14.50 -1.33 1.90
C TYR A 180 -15.70 -1.18 0.94
N ARG A 181 -16.91 -1.36 1.46
CA ARG A 181 -18.17 -1.27 0.69
C ARG A 181 -18.95 0.02 0.95
N GLY A 182 -18.36 0.98 1.66
CA GLY A 182 -18.94 2.28 1.85
C GLY A 182 -19.05 3.02 0.52
N ALA A 183 -20.26 3.48 0.18
CA ALA A 183 -20.58 3.94 -1.16
C ALA A 183 -19.88 5.25 -1.54
N SER A 184 -19.62 6.12 -0.58
CA SER A 184 -19.23 7.50 -0.87
C SER A 184 -17.78 7.67 -1.33
N PHE A 185 -16.91 6.71 -1.09
CA PHE A 185 -15.51 6.82 -1.49
C PHE A 185 -15.03 5.72 -2.46
N LEU A 186 -15.83 4.68 -2.70
CA LEU A 186 -15.50 3.65 -3.69
C LEU A 186 -15.81 4.09 -5.14
N ASP A 187 -16.62 5.11 -5.33
CA ASP A 187 -16.89 5.69 -6.65
C ASP A 187 -16.49 7.17 -6.68
N PRO A 188 -15.32 7.52 -7.27
CA PRO A 188 -14.89 8.91 -7.40
C PRO A 188 -15.84 9.78 -8.22
N LYS A 189 -16.79 9.18 -8.94
CA LYS A 189 -17.86 9.90 -9.66
C LYS A 189 -19.11 10.13 -8.80
N ALA A 190 -19.05 9.88 -7.52
CA ALA A 190 -20.13 10.04 -6.53
C ALA A 190 -21.42 9.26 -6.86
N ARG A 191 -21.38 8.26 -7.73
CA ARG A 191 -22.54 7.42 -8.06
C ARG A 191 -22.95 6.53 -6.90
N GLY A 192 -22.03 6.26 -5.98
CA GLY A 192 -22.25 5.41 -4.83
C GLY A 192 -23.22 6.01 -3.81
N GLN A 193 -23.26 7.33 -3.64
CA GLN A 193 -24.16 7.98 -2.70
C GLN A 193 -25.65 7.81 -3.03
N ALA A 194 -25.99 7.67 -4.30
CA ALA A 194 -27.38 7.56 -4.74
C ALA A 194 -27.85 6.10 -4.91
N THR A 195 -26.93 5.17 -5.10
CA THR A 195 -27.22 3.77 -5.46
C THR A 195 -26.41 2.74 -4.68
N GLY A 196 -25.59 3.19 -3.74
CA GLY A 196 -24.67 2.34 -3.02
C GLY A 196 -25.29 1.48 -1.93
N TYR A 197 -24.44 0.77 -1.27
CA TYR A 197 -24.81 -0.17 -0.22
C TYR A 197 -25.50 0.49 0.99
N ASP A 198 -25.27 1.78 1.23
CA ASP A 198 -25.94 2.55 2.28
C ASP A 198 -27.46 2.57 2.14
N ASN A 199 -27.97 2.46 0.91
CA ASN A 199 -29.39 2.38 0.63
C ASN A 199 -29.89 0.96 0.36
N ALA A 200 -29.03 -0.03 0.38
CA ALA A 200 -29.41 -1.43 0.30
C ALA A 200 -29.94 -1.90 1.65
N VAL A 201 -31.07 -1.36 2.06
CA VAL A 201 -31.78 -1.84 3.24
C VAL A 201 -32.33 -3.21 2.91
N ALA A 202 -31.67 -4.27 3.35
CA ALA A 202 -32.32 -5.56 3.49
C ALA A 202 -33.46 -5.36 4.47
N LEU A 203 -34.68 -5.60 4.02
CA LEU A 203 -35.81 -5.66 4.96
C LEU A 203 -35.45 -6.67 6.05
N PRO A 204 -35.46 -6.27 7.32
CA PRO A 204 -35.14 -7.20 8.39
C PRO A 204 -36.12 -8.37 8.27
N ALA A 205 -35.60 -9.57 8.06
CA ALA A 205 -36.38 -10.75 8.27
C ALA A 205 -36.78 -10.70 9.75
N ALA A 206 -38.03 -10.87 10.03
CA ALA A 206 -38.52 -11.04 11.40
C ALA A 206 -38.02 -12.41 11.90
N ALA A 207 -36.75 -12.45 12.28
CA ALA A 207 -36.10 -13.61 12.83
C ALA A 207 -35.84 -13.35 14.31
N ASP A 208 -36.25 -14.28 15.14
CA ASP A 208 -35.97 -14.29 16.58
C ASP A 208 -34.48 -14.63 16.87
N ASP A 209 -33.69 -14.87 15.82
CA ASP A 209 -32.27 -15.21 15.89
C ASP A 209 -31.41 -13.97 15.72
N GLU A 210 -30.63 -13.64 16.74
CA GLU A 210 -29.70 -12.46 16.75
C GLU A 210 -28.68 -12.54 15.63
N GLU A 211 -28.24 -13.72 15.23
CA GLU A 211 -27.26 -13.91 14.15
C GLU A 211 -27.87 -13.52 12.81
N ILE A 212 -29.11 -13.93 12.51
CA ILE A 212 -29.83 -13.55 11.29
C ILE A 212 -30.18 -12.04 11.29
N MET A 213 -30.52 -11.48 12.43
CA MET A 213 -30.75 -10.04 12.56
C MET A 213 -29.47 -9.25 12.25
N ARG A 214 -28.31 -9.69 12.75
CA ARG A 214 -27.00 -9.07 12.49
C ARG A 214 -26.64 -9.08 10.99
N GLU A 215 -26.90 -10.18 10.29
CA GLU A 215 -26.65 -10.28 8.84
C GLU A 215 -27.54 -9.35 7.99
N ASN A 216 -28.71 -8.99 8.49
CA ASN A 216 -29.66 -8.12 7.79
C ASN A 216 -29.42 -6.61 8.03
N VAL A 217 -28.70 -6.24 9.08
CA VAL A 217 -28.31 -4.85 9.34
C VAL A 217 -26.99 -4.55 8.65
N LYS A 218 -27.00 -3.58 7.76
CA LYS A 218 -25.79 -3.15 7.04
C LYS A 218 -25.09 -2.03 7.81
N GLU A 219 -23.83 -2.26 8.14
CA GLU A 219 -22.99 -1.30 8.87
C GLU A 219 -21.74 -0.99 8.06
N THR A 220 -21.37 0.27 8.06
CA THR A 220 -20.16 0.78 7.40
C THR A 220 -19.23 1.43 8.44
N PRO A 221 -18.64 0.64 9.36
CA PRO A 221 -17.79 1.20 10.39
C PRO A 221 -16.54 1.85 9.77
N VAL A 222 -16.09 2.91 10.41
CA VAL A 222 -14.76 3.50 10.18
C VAL A 222 -13.85 2.93 11.25
N LEU A 223 -12.80 2.25 10.84
CA LEU A 223 -11.82 1.60 11.69
C LEU A 223 -10.49 2.36 11.62
N ASP A 224 -9.52 1.92 12.40
CA ASP A 224 -8.22 2.58 12.50
C ASP A 224 -7.11 1.70 11.91
N GLY A 225 -6.05 2.35 11.45
CA GLY A 225 -4.80 1.75 11.03
C GLY A 225 -3.61 2.55 11.54
N ASN A 226 -2.45 1.91 11.59
CA ASN A 226 -1.18 2.53 11.96
C ASN A 226 -0.13 2.20 10.91
N ILE A 227 0.78 3.15 10.62
CA ILE A 227 1.87 2.96 9.66
C ILE A 227 3.17 3.54 10.20
N SER A 228 4.29 2.88 9.84
CA SER A 228 5.66 3.40 9.93
C SER A 228 6.24 3.53 8.53
N LEU A 229 6.82 4.69 8.22
CA LEU A 229 7.50 5.02 6.98
C LEU A 229 8.98 5.27 7.29
N GLN A 230 9.84 4.29 6.98
CA GLN A 230 11.28 4.35 7.26
C GLN A 230 12.04 4.78 6.01
N VAL A 231 12.58 5.99 6.01
CA VAL A 231 13.38 6.52 4.90
C VAL A 231 14.71 5.78 4.83
N SER A 232 15.05 5.26 3.67
CA SER A 232 16.31 4.56 3.41
C SER A 232 17.16 5.20 2.31
N LYS A 233 16.54 6.05 1.49
CA LYS A 233 17.19 6.74 0.36
C LYS A 233 16.71 8.18 0.31
N VAL A 234 17.64 9.09 0.11
CA VAL A 234 17.39 10.53 -0.01
C VAL A 234 18.26 11.10 -1.13
N LYS A 235 17.64 11.81 -2.08
CA LYS A 235 18.31 12.54 -3.14
C LYS A 235 18.15 14.04 -2.88
N SER A 236 19.18 14.61 -2.27
CA SER A 236 19.15 16.00 -1.74
C SER A 236 18.86 17.06 -2.81
N GLU A 237 19.31 16.84 -4.06
CA GLU A 237 19.16 17.81 -5.13
C GLU A 237 17.72 17.97 -5.61
N THR A 238 16.91 16.94 -5.45
CA THR A 238 15.54 16.89 -5.98
C THR A 238 14.47 16.75 -4.91
N GLY A 239 14.86 16.63 -3.62
CA GLY A 239 13.94 16.40 -2.53
C GLY A 239 13.25 15.01 -2.55
N GLU A 240 13.73 14.10 -3.39
CA GLU A 240 13.17 12.76 -3.51
C GLU A 240 13.59 11.88 -2.34
N ILE A 241 12.63 11.17 -1.78
CA ILE A 241 12.84 10.21 -0.69
C ILE A 241 12.23 8.87 -1.06
N ALA A 242 12.82 7.79 -0.59
CA ALA A 242 12.26 6.45 -0.72
C ALA A 242 12.64 5.59 0.48
N GLY A 243 11.88 4.53 0.71
CA GLY A 243 12.12 3.66 1.83
C GLY A 243 11.18 2.48 1.88
N ILE A 244 10.99 1.97 3.07
CA ILE A 244 10.09 0.86 3.36
C ILE A 244 8.97 1.32 4.28
N PHE A 245 7.80 0.68 4.18
CA PHE A 245 6.74 0.88 5.13
C PHE A 245 6.24 -0.44 5.73
N GLU A 246 5.74 -0.35 6.94
CA GLU A 246 4.92 -1.37 7.58
C GLU A 246 3.63 -0.71 8.07
N ALA A 247 2.50 -1.23 7.63
CA ALA A 247 1.17 -0.79 8.08
C ALA A 247 0.42 -1.95 8.73
N ILE A 248 -0.36 -1.66 9.76
CA ILE A 248 -1.29 -2.61 10.37
C ILE A 248 -2.65 -1.95 10.38
N GLN A 249 -3.63 -2.61 9.79
CA GLN A 249 -5.00 -2.11 9.67
C GLN A 249 -6.03 -3.22 9.77
N ALA A 250 -7.27 -2.84 10.03
CA ALA A 250 -8.40 -3.76 10.01
C ALA A 250 -8.76 -4.22 8.60
N SER A 251 -9.20 -5.48 8.47
CA SER A 251 -9.84 -5.99 7.26
C SER A 251 -11.27 -5.47 7.11
N ASP A 252 -11.90 -5.77 5.97
CA ASP A 252 -13.33 -5.50 5.75
C ASP A 252 -14.21 -6.32 6.69
N THR A 253 -15.29 -5.72 7.15
CA THR A 253 -16.32 -6.36 8.01
C THR A 253 -17.47 -6.98 7.23
N ASP A 254 -17.41 -6.94 5.90
CA ASP A 254 -18.53 -7.35 5.03
C ASP A 254 -19.87 -6.71 5.44
N LEU A 255 -19.84 -5.38 5.56
CA LEU A 255 -21.00 -4.57 6.02
C LEU A 255 -21.49 -4.92 7.44
N GLY A 256 -20.57 -5.27 8.34
CA GLY A 256 -20.86 -5.58 9.74
C GLY A 256 -21.18 -7.04 10.01
N SER A 257 -21.21 -7.91 8.98
CA SER A 257 -21.51 -9.33 9.15
C SER A 257 -20.33 -10.15 9.71
N LYS A 258 -19.10 -9.59 9.63
CA LYS A 258 -17.87 -10.23 10.11
C LYS A 258 -17.10 -9.34 11.07
N GLU A 259 -16.46 -9.93 12.06
CA GLU A 259 -15.47 -9.23 12.85
C GLU A 259 -14.22 -8.95 11.99
N PRO A 260 -13.66 -7.74 12.06
CA PRO A 260 -12.44 -7.43 11.34
C PRO A 260 -11.24 -8.17 11.96
N VAL A 261 -10.27 -8.53 11.11
CA VAL A 261 -8.98 -9.09 11.54
C VAL A 261 -7.86 -8.11 11.17
N ASP A 262 -6.81 -8.06 11.98
CA ASP A 262 -5.66 -7.23 11.67
C ASP A 262 -4.90 -7.78 10.45
N VAL A 263 -4.61 -6.90 9.50
CA VAL A 263 -3.77 -7.18 8.35
C VAL A 263 -2.54 -6.31 8.41
N LYS A 264 -1.36 -6.96 8.40
CA LYS A 264 -0.07 -6.30 8.30
C LYS A 264 0.35 -6.26 6.83
N ILE A 265 0.74 -5.08 6.38
CA ILE A 265 1.15 -4.81 5.00
C ILE A 265 2.56 -4.23 5.04
N ARG A 266 3.47 -4.79 4.25
CA ARG A 266 4.82 -4.27 4.08
C ARG A 266 5.08 -3.95 2.63
N GLY A 267 5.87 -2.91 2.40
CA GLY A 267 6.17 -2.50 1.05
C GLY A 267 7.24 -1.44 0.95
N LEU A 268 7.31 -0.87 -0.24
CA LEU A 268 8.20 0.24 -0.57
C LEU A 268 7.39 1.52 -0.66
N PHE A 269 8.03 2.64 -0.35
CA PHE A 269 7.44 3.94 -0.64
C PHE A 269 8.43 4.86 -1.37
N TYR A 270 7.88 5.82 -2.07
CA TYR A 270 8.56 6.92 -2.72
C TYR A 270 7.76 8.20 -2.49
N GLY A 271 8.43 9.35 -2.45
CA GLY A 271 7.80 10.66 -2.41
C GLY A 271 8.80 11.77 -2.71
N ARG A 272 8.29 13.00 -2.88
CA ARG A 272 9.10 14.18 -3.12
C ARG A 272 8.69 15.30 -2.17
N VAL A 273 9.67 15.89 -1.52
CA VAL A 273 9.49 17.03 -0.62
C VAL A 273 9.80 18.31 -1.37
N GLU A 274 8.87 19.25 -1.34
CA GLU A 274 8.97 20.54 -2.00
C GLU A 274 8.57 21.66 -1.03
N PRO A 275 9.20 22.86 -1.12
CA PRO A 275 8.72 24.03 -0.39
C PRO A 275 7.29 24.38 -0.80
N LYS A 276 6.47 24.75 0.16
CA LYS A 276 5.11 25.24 -0.09
C LYS A 276 5.20 26.64 -0.72
N ALA A 277 4.57 26.82 -1.89
CA ALA A 277 4.59 28.06 -2.65
C ALA A 277 3.78 29.19 -1.96
#